data_92cb64998c3f0f2f4f46cf813000a2b2
#
_entry.id   92cb64998c3f0f2f4f46cf813000a2b2
#
_cell.length_a   1.000
_cell.length_b   1.000
_cell.length_c   1.000
_cell.angle_alpha   90.00
_cell.angle_beta   90.00
_cell.angle_gamma   90.00
#
_symmetry.space_group_name_H-M   'P 1'
#
loop_
_entity.id
_entity.type
_entity.pdbx_description
1 polymer ?
#
loop_
_entity_poly.entity_id
_entity_poly.type
_entity_poly.pdbx_seq_one_letter_code
_entity_poly.pdbx_strand_id
1 'polypeptide(L)'
;MKKVLLLIGLSAAVLLATLFLPATTFDGPKAYFILEEGENNTKGATAKMEGLVRYRWALNLMGGILSVDSHLKPGKFELKQGQNILSIIRQLRNNRQAETKLIVTKLRTKMDLARLIGKNFKVDSTTVMQFLQSNDSLKAFGVDTNTAMTLVIPNTYSFYWNTPLHNIFKKLAAEKDAFWNNDNRKEKAAKLGYTPEQVYTLASIVEEETIRDDEKGNIASVYLNRLRIGMEMGADPTIKFALNDFSIKRILEKHLNVQSPYNTYRNIGLPPGPICTPSIVTIDATLNAPKTDYLFCCAKADFSGYHNFAATYAQHLKFADEYQQELNRIAKAKAQSAAK
;
A
#
# COMPACT_ATOMS: atom_id res chain seq x y z
N MET A 1 -19.47 52.61 39.50
CA MET A 1 -18.35 52.52 38.59
C MET A 1 -17.27 51.49 39.03
N LYS A 2 -16.67 51.57 40.26
CA LYS A 2 -15.63 50.61 40.71
C LYS A 2 -16.02 49.13 40.64
N LYS A 3 -17.25 48.74 41.07
CA LYS A 3 -17.75 47.35 40.99
C LYS A 3 -17.91 46.85 39.56
N VAL A 4 -18.31 47.69 38.60
CA VAL A 4 -18.46 47.35 37.17
C VAL A 4 -17.08 47.12 36.53
N LEU A 5 -16.10 48.00 36.80
CA LEU A 5 -14.73 47.85 36.36
C LEU A 5 -14.07 46.57 36.90
N LEU A 6 -14.33 46.24 38.16
CA LEU A 6 -13.85 44.98 38.78
C LEU A 6 -14.44 43.73 38.10
N LEU A 7 -15.76 43.75 37.78
CA LEU A 7 -16.41 42.68 37.07
C LEU A 7 -15.86 42.51 35.63
N ILE A 8 -15.64 43.62 34.93
CA ILE A 8 -15.04 43.59 33.58
C ILE A 8 -13.61 43.02 33.64
N GLY A 9 -12.82 43.48 34.62
CA GLY A 9 -11.45 42.97 34.82
C GLY A 9 -11.40 41.48 35.14
N LEU A 10 -12.30 40.99 35.99
CA LEU A 10 -12.43 39.56 36.34
C LEU A 10 -12.85 38.75 35.11
N SER A 11 -13.86 39.21 34.36
CA SER A 11 -14.31 38.55 33.13
C SER A 11 -13.20 38.47 32.07
N ALA A 12 -12.41 39.53 31.89
CA ALA A 12 -11.27 39.55 31.00
C ALA A 12 -10.18 38.57 31.45
N ALA A 13 -9.88 38.50 32.76
CA ALA A 13 -8.92 37.57 33.34
C ALA A 13 -9.36 36.11 33.14
N VAL A 14 -10.65 35.79 33.33
CA VAL A 14 -11.20 34.47 33.08
C VAL A 14 -11.10 34.10 31.60
N LEU A 15 -11.42 35.01 30.67
CA LEU A 15 -11.31 34.78 29.25
C LEU A 15 -9.83 34.53 28.85
N LEU A 16 -8.91 35.35 29.36
CA LEU A 16 -7.48 35.15 29.09
C LEU A 16 -7.00 33.80 29.62
N ALA A 17 -7.38 33.42 30.84
CA ALA A 17 -7.03 32.12 31.39
C ALA A 17 -7.57 30.97 30.54
N THR A 18 -8.82 31.03 30.07
CA THR A 18 -9.40 29.99 29.21
C THR A 18 -8.74 29.88 27.82
N LEU A 19 -8.17 30.98 27.32
CA LEU A 19 -7.50 30.99 26.02
C LEU A 19 -6.09 30.37 26.07
N PHE A 20 -5.38 30.53 27.18
CA PHE A 20 -3.97 30.18 27.31
C PHE A 20 -3.71 28.91 28.12
N LEU A 21 -4.62 28.50 29.01
CA LEU A 21 -4.48 27.26 29.76
C LEU A 21 -4.73 26.03 28.87
N PRO A 22 -4.15 24.85 29.21
CA PRO A 22 -4.42 23.60 28.51
C PRO A 22 -5.92 23.30 28.45
N ALA A 23 -6.42 23.08 27.24
CA ALA A 23 -7.87 22.91 26.99
C ALA A 23 -8.25 21.51 26.53
N THR A 24 -7.32 20.68 26.09
CA THR A 24 -7.59 19.31 25.65
C THR A 24 -7.79 18.37 26.85
N THR A 25 -8.68 17.36 26.69
CA THR A 25 -9.18 16.51 27.80
C THR A 25 -9.04 15.01 27.54
N PHE A 26 -8.48 14.62 26.42
CA PHE A 26 -8.32 13.21 26.04
C PHE A 26 -7.03 12.62 26.59
N ASP A 27 -7.01 11.31 26.76
CA ASP A 27 -5.82 10.54 27.08
C ASP A 27 -5.03 10.23 25.81
N GLY A 28 -3.69 10.23 25.95
CA GLY A 28 -2.78 10.01 24.81
C GLY A 28 -2.29 11.30 24.15
N PRO A 29 -1.28 11.18 23.26
CA PRO A 29 -0.58 12.34 22.71
C PRO A 29 -1.40 13.15 21.71
N LYS A 30 -2.40 12.52 21.06
CA LYS A 30 -3.16 13.10 19.93
C LYS A 30 -4.59 12.57 19.89
N ALA A 31 -5.50 13.43 19.43
CA ALA A 31 -6.85 13.07 19.03
C ALA A 31 -7.14 13.67 17.65
N TYR A 32 -8.11 13.10 16.94
CA TYR A 32 -8.49 13.58 15.61
C TYR A 32 -9.99 13.81 15.53
N PHE A 33 -10.38 14.81 14.74
CA PHE A 33 -11.76 15.01 14.33
C PHE A 33 -11.83 15.37 12.85
N ILE A 34 -12.99 15.12 12.23
CA ILE A 34 -13.23 15.36 10.81
C ILE A 34 -14.36 16.36 10.68
N LEU A 35 -14.13 17.37 9.85
CA LEU A 35 -15.15 18.31 9.39
C LEU A 35 -15.55 17.96 7.97
N GLU A 36 -16.83 17.74 7.76
CA GLU A 36 -17.38 17.51 6.44
C GLU A 36 -17.91 18.82 5.81
N GLU A 37 -18.36 18.75 4.58
CA GLU A 37 -18.99 19.88 3.90
C GLU A 37 -20.25 20.32 4.67
N GLY A 38 -20.38 21.63 4.92
CA GLY A 38 -21.43 22.20 5.76
C GLY A 38 -21.09 22.25 7.26
N GLU A 39 -20.12 21.50 7.73
CA GLU A 39 -19.60 21.54 9.13
C GLU A 39 -18.34 22.40 9.26
N ASN A 40 -17.80 22.93 8.16
CA ASN A 40 -16.57 23.70 8.09
C ASN A 40 -16.73 25.14 8.61
N ASN A 41 -17.26 25.26 9.82
CA ASN A 41 -17.44 26.51 10.57
C ASN A 41 -17.13 26.28 12.04
N THR A 42 -17.01 27.36 12.80
CA THR A 42 -16.64 27.30 14.23
C THR A 42 -17.62 26.44 15.03
N LYS A 43 -18.94 26.54 14.74
CA LYS A 43 -19.98 25.76 15.43
C LYS A 43 -19.84 24.25 15.16
N GLY A 44 -19.64 23.86 13.90
CA GLY A 44 -19.39 22.46 13.51
C GLY A 44 -18.11 21.92 14.15
N ALA A 45 -17.01 22.68 14.07
CA ALA A 45 -15.76 22.30 14.71
C ALA A 45 -15.92 22.09 16.23
N THR A 46 -16.65 23.00 16.90
CA THR A 46 -16.91 22.91 18.33
C THR A 46 -17.74 21.68 18.69
N ALA A 47 -18.73 21.32 17.87
CA ALA A 47 -19.52 20.11 18.07
C ALA A 47 -18.65 18.84 17.94
N LYS A 48 -17.80 18.75 16.89
CA LYS A 48 -16.90 17.60 16.71
C LYS A 48 -15.81 17.47 17.79
N MET A 49 -15.50 18.54 18.50
CA MET A 49 -14.54 18.54 19.62
C MET A 49 -15.21 18.23 20.99
N GLU A 50 -16.47 17.78 20.99
CA GLU A 50 -17.12 17.35 22.21
C GLU A 50 -16.38 16.19 22.89
N GLY A 51 -16.18 16.27 24.20
CA GLY A 51 -15.36 15.32 24.94
C GLY A 51 -13.83 15.45 24.74
N LEU A 52 -13.39 16.21 23.74
CA LEU A 52 -11.96 16.40 23.43
C LEU A 52 -11.40 17.72 23.96
N VAL A 53 -12.25 18.76 24.11
CA VAL A 53 -11.83 20.13 24.45
C VAL A 53 -12.74 20.73 25.51
N ARG A 54 -12.14 21.29 26.55
CA ARG A 54 -12.79 22.16 27.53
C ARG A 54 -13.03 23.54 26.94
N TYR A 55 -13.86 24.36 27.59
CA TYR A 55 -14.04 25.78 27.23
C TYR A 55 -14.46 26.01 25.78
N ARG A 56 -15.24 25.10 25.19
CA ARG A 56 -15.75 25.20 23.82
C ARG A 56 -16.50 26.50 23.56
N TRP A 57 -17.10 27.12 24.60
CA TRP A 57 -17.71 28.43 24.50
C TRP A 57 -16.73 29.55 24.09
N ALA A 58 -15.48 29.48 24.59
CA ALA A 58 -14.42 30.45 24.26
C ALA A 58 -13.97 30.27 22.81
N LEU A 59 -13.98 29.03 22.32
CA LEU A 59 -13.67 28.73 20.91
C LEU A 59 -14.77 29.33 20.00
N ASN A 60 -16.05 29.17 20.33
CA ASN A 60 -17.15 29.77 19.58
C ASN A 60 -17.08 31.29 19.57
N LEU A 61 -16.85 31.92 20.73
CA LEU A 61 -16.77 33.38 20.84
C LEU A 61 -15.60 33.94 20.02
N MET A 62 -14.41 33.40 20.23
CA MET A 62 -13.19 33.88 19.56
C MET A 62 -13.11 33.47 18.10
N GLY A 63 -13.71 32.33 17.71
CA GLY A 63 -13.79 31.88 16.33
C GLY A 63 -14.53 32.87 15.43
N GLY A 64 -15.65 33.44 15.94
CA GLY A 64 -16.35 34.52 15.23
C GLY A 64 -15.51 35.79 15.13
N ILE A 65 -14.89 36.24 16.24
CA ILE A 65 -14.05 37.45 16.26
C ILE A 65 -12.85 37.30 15.29
N LEU A 66 -12.24 36.15 15.23
CA LEU A 66 -11.06 35.87 14.39
C LEU A 66 -11.39 35.36 13.01
N SER A 67 -12.67 35.42 12.59
CA SER A 67 -13.14 35.03 11.26
C SER A 67 -12.69 33.61 10.84
N VAL A 68 -12.81 32.62 11.74
CA VAL A 68 -12.41 31.23 11.47
C VAL A 68 -13.24 30.66 10.31
N ASP A 69 -14.55 30.94 10.30
CA ASP A 69 -15.49 30.36 9.33
C ASP A 69 -15.18 30.71 7.88
N SER A 70 -14.57 31.87 7.62
CA SER A 70 -14.19 32.29 6.26
C SER A 70 -12.95 31.55 5.70
N HIS A 71 -12.19 30.87 6.56
CA HIS A 71 -10.95 30.20 6.18
C HIS A 71 -10.98 28.69 6.36
N LEU A 72 -11.86 28.19 7.25
CA LEU A 72 -11.96 26.79 7.61
C LEU A 72 -12.53 25.97 6.45
N LYS A 73 -11.82 24.94 6.03
CA LYS A 73 -12.22 23.99 4.98
C LYS A 73 -12.53 22.62 5.58
N PRO A 74 -13.36 21.81 4.92
CA PRO A 74 -13.56 20.43 5.28
C PRO A 74 -12.23 19.67 5.31
N GLY A 75 -12.07 18.74 6.26
CA GLY A 75 -10.85 17.96 6.38
C GLY A 75 -10.68 17.32 7.75
N LYS A 76 -9.57 16.61 7.91
CA LYS A 76 -9.18 15.97 9.17
C LYS A 76 -8.22 16.87 9.93
N PHE A 77 -8.48 17.08 11.22
CA PHE A 77 -7.67 17.92 12.11
C PHE A 77 -7.13 17.09 13.27
N GLU A 78 -5.91 17.41 13.69
CA GLU A 78 -5.22 16.78 14.82
C GLU A 78 -5.24 17.75 16.01
N LEU A 79 -5.67 17.26 17.16
CA LEU A 79 -5.47 17.94 18.44
C LEU A 79 -4.32 17.28 19.19
N LYS A 80 -3.48 18.09 19.84
CA LYS A 80 -2.36 17.60 20.68
C LYS A 80 -2.73 17.73 22.15
N GLN A 81 -2.26 16.81 22.97
CA GLN A 81 -2.44 16.89 24.41
C GLN A 81 -1.82 18.21 24.95
N GLY A 82 -2.50 18.87 25.87
CA GLY A 82 -2.07 20.14 26.42
C GLY A 82 -2.27 21.37 25.52
N GLN A 83 -2.88 21.21 24.34
CA GLN A 83 -3.12 22.33 23.42
C GLN A 83 -4.15 23.30 24.01
N ASN A 84 -3.91 24.59 23.89
CA ASN A 84 -4.81 25.64 24.39
C ASN A 84 -5.79 26.13 23.30
N ILE A 85 -6.84 26.84 23.70
CA ILE A 85 -7.91 27.31 22.80
C ILE A 85 -7.35 28.21 21.68
N LEU A 86 -6.45 29.13 22.01
CA LEU A 86 -5.88 30.06 21.01
C LEU A 86 -5.08 29.30 19.92
N SER A 87 -4.36 28.26 20.31
CA SER A 87 -3.64 27.39 19.38
C SER A 87 -4.61 26.62 18.48
N ILE A 88 -5.72 26.10 19.02
CA ILE A 88 -6.78 25.42 18.25
C ILE A 88 -7.39 26.40 17.25
N ILE A 89 -7.75 27.61 17.66
CA ILE A 89 -8.32 28.64 16.78
C ILE A 89 -7.36 28.98 15.63
N ARG A 90 -6.07 29.18 15.93
CA ARG A 90 -5.05 29.46 14.90
C ARG A 90 -4.90 28.30 13.92
N GLN A 91 -4.98 27.07 14.41
CA GLN A 91 -4.95 25.87 13.56
C GLN A 91 -6.16 25.83 12.61
N LEU A 92 -7.37 26.04 13.12
CA LEU A 92 -8.60 26.05 12.35
C LEU A 92 -8.60 27.20 11.31
N ARG A 93 -8.29 28.42 11.75
CA ARG A 93 -8.23 29.59 10.87
C ARG A 93 -7.21 29.43 9.75
N ASN A 94 -6.04 28.85 10.04
CA ASN A 94 -5.00 28.62 9.03
C ASN A 94 -5.22 27.32 8.25
N ASN A 95 -6.37 26.64 8.46
CA ASN A 95 -6.71 25.37 7.82
C ASN A 95 -5.58 24.32 7.89
N ARG A 96 -4.90 24.22 9.04
CA ARG A 96 -3.81 23.25 9.23
C ARG A 96 -4.40 21.86 9.48
N GLN A 97 -4.65 21.16 8.41
CA GLN A 97 -5.18 19.80 8.44
C GLN A 97 -4.10 18.78 8.81
N ALA A 98 -4.54 17.65 9.36
CA ALA A 98 -3.68 16.50 9.62
C ALA A 98 -3.40 15.73 8.33
N GLU A 99 -2.15 15.33 8.13
CA GLU A 99 -1.81 14.40 7.08
C GLU A 99 -2.36 13.00 7.38
N THR A 100 -2.87 12.36 6.36
CA THR A 100 -3.27 10.96 6.36
C THR A 100 -2.27 10.16 5.55
N LYS A 101 -1.68 9.13 6.16
CA LYS A 101 -0.69 8.29 5.50
C LYS A 101 -1.37 7.12 4.79
N LEU A 102 -1.09 6.97 3.51
CA LEU A 102 -1.36 5.76 2.74
C LEU A 102 -0.11 4.90 2.78
N ILE A 103 -0.10 3.90 3.65
CA ILE A 103 1.02 2.96 3.78
C ILE A 103 0.73 1.78 2.89
N VAL A 104 1.46 1.67 1.80
CA VAL A 104 1.35 0.55 0.86
C VAL A 104 2.50 -0.40 1.13
N THR A 105 2.13 -1.59 1.57
CA THR A 105 3.02 -2.75 1.64
C THR A 105 2.75 -3.65 0.44
N LYS A 106 2.60 -4.95 0.64
CA LYS A 106 2.23 -5.90 -0.40
C LYS A 106 0.71 -5.96 -0.57
N LEU A 107 0.20 -5.58 -1.74
CA LEU A 107 -1.20 -5.71 -2.14
C LEU A 107 -1.29 -6.69 -3.31
N ARG A 108 -2.23 -7.64 -3.28
CA ARG A 108 -2.38 -8.62 -4.35
C ARG A 108 -3.40 -8.22 -5.39
N THR A 109 -4.45 -7.51 -4.99
CA THR A 109 -5.57 -7.20 -5.88
C THR A 109 -5.89 -5.71 -5.92
N LYS A 110 -6.58 -5.28 -6.97
CA LYS A 110 -7.18 -3.93 -7.04
C LYS A 110 -8.15 -3.69 -5.88
N MET A 111 -8.84 -4.73 -5.42
CA MET A 111 -9.75 -4.64 -4.28
C MET A 111 -9.00 -4.34 -2.97
N ASP A 112 -7.78 -4.89 -2.79
CA ASP A 112 -6.97 -4.58 -1.61
C ASP A 112 -6.57 -3.10 -1.60
N LEU A 113 -6.18 -2.55 -2.76
CA LEU A 113 -5.89 -1.13 -2.90
C LEU A 113 -7.15 -0.27 -2.67
N ALA A 114 -8.28 -0.68 -3.22
CA ALA A 114 -9.55 0.04 -3.06
C ALA A 114 -9.98 0.09 -1.59
N ARG A 115 -9.89 -1.02 -0.87
CA ARG A 115 -10.17 -1.09 0.57
C ARG A 115 -9.18 -0.25 1.39
N LEU A 116 -7.91 -0.28 1.04
CA LEU A 116 -6.88 0.51 1.73
C LEU A 116 -7.14 2.01 1.57
N ILE A 117 -7.47 2.48 0.37
CA ILE A 117 -7.82 3.88 0.12
C ILE A 117 -9.13 4.24 0.82
N GLY A 118 -10.20 3.45 0.65
CA GLY A 118 -11.50 3.73 1.25
C GLY A 118 -11.50 3.73 2.78
N LYS A 119 -10.60 2.97 3.42
CA LYS A 119 -10.42 2.99 4.88
C LYS A 119 -9.78 4.29 5.38
N ASN A 120 -8.91 4.92 4.60
CA ASN A 120 -8.06 6.02 5.06
C ASN A 120 -8.55 7.39 4.60
N PHE A 121 -9.35 7.47 3.53
CA PHE A 121 -9.77 8.72 2.89
C PHE A 121 -11.28 8.86 2.84
N LYS A 122 -11.77 10.04 2.44
CA LYS A 122 -13.20 10.33 2.30
C LYS A 122 -13.88 9.47 1.22
N VAL A 123 -13.16 9.12 0.17
CA VAL A 123 -13.67 8.28 -0.92
C VAL A 123 -13.90 6.85 -0.46
N ASP A 124 -15.01 6.24 -0.82
CA ASP A 124 -15.32 4.85 -0.50
C ASP A 124 -14.62 3.85 -1.44
N SER A 125 -14.49 2.60 -0.98
CA SER A 125 -13.82 1.55 -1.74
C SER A 125 -14.51 1.17 -3.06
N THR A 126 -15.82 1.35 -3.16
CA THR A 126 -16.59 1.08 -4.38
C THR A 126 -16.22 2.06 -5.47
N THR A 127 -16.20 3.37 -5.14
CA THR A 127 -15.76 4.43 -6.06
C THR A 127 -14.31 4.20 -6.53
N VAL A 128 -13.41 3.81 -5.61
CA VAL A 128 -12.02 3.48 -5.98
C VAL A 128 -11.98 2.28 -6.93
N MET A 129 -12.79 1.25 -6.67
CA MET A 129 -12.81 0.06 -7.53
C MET A 129 -13.37 0.36 -8.93
N GLN A 130 -14.42 1.18 -9.03
CA GLN A 130 -14.94 1.66 -10.31
C GLN A 130 -13.87 2.42 -11.11
N PHE A 131 -13.10 3.28 -10.43
CA PHE A 131 -11.99 3.99 -11.06
C PHE A 131 -10.92 3.01 -11.60
N LEU A 132 -10.54 1.99 -10.83
CA LEU A 132 -9.54 0.97 -11.20
C LEU A 132 -10.02 -0.02 -12.26
N GLN A 133 -11.32 -0.06 -12.55
CA GLN A 133 -11.93 -0.86 -13.60
C GLN A 133 -12.25 -0.07 -14.88
N SER A 134 -12.00 1.24 -14.89
CA SER A 134 -12.28 2.13 -16.02
C SER A 134 -10.99 2.48 -16.77
N ASN A 135 -10.86 2.02 -18.02
CA ASN A 135 -9.74 2.42 -18.86
C ASN A 135 -9.70 3.93 -19.11
N ASP A 136 -10.85 4.59 -19.22
CA ASP A 136 -10.92 6.06 -19.40
C ASP A 136 -10.33 6.79 -18.20
N SER A 137 -10.62 6.32 -16.98
CA SER A 137 -10.04 6.88 -15.76
C SER A 137 -8.53 6.69 -15.67
N LEU A 138 -8.02 5.56 -16.17
CA LEU A 138 -6.63 5.15 -16.06
C LEU A 138 -5.74 5.69 -17.18
N LYS A 139 -6.33 6.01 -18.35
CA LYS A 139 -5.62 6.49 -19.55
C LYS A 139 -4.73 7.71 -19.26
N ALA A 140 -5.19 8.63 -18.41
CA ALA A 140 -4.43 9.82 -18.02
C ALA A 140 -3.12 9.51 -17.27
N PHE A 141 -2.98 8.28 -16.75
CA PHE A 141 -1.81 7.81 -16.01
C PHE A 141 -0.96 6.82 -16.81
N GLY A 142 -1.26 6.64 -18.11
CA GLY A 142 -0.50 5.77 -19.01
C GLY A 142 -0.62 4.27 -18.71
N VAL A 143 -1.71 3.84 -18.06
CA VAL A 143 -1.99 2.44 -17.74
C VAL A 143 -3.42 2.06 -18.13
N ASP A 144 -3.70 0.78 -18.18
CA ASP A 144 -5.02 0.20 -18.38
C ASP A 144 -5.49 -0.59 -17.13
N THR A 145 -6.64 -1.24 -17.23
CA THR A 145 -7.18 -2.03 -16.12
C THR A 145 -6.29 -3.21 -15.72
N ASN A 146 -5.47 -3.76 -16.60
CA ASN A 146 -4.56 -4.86 -16.26
C ASN A 146 -3.31 -4.33 -15.55
N THR A 147 -2.80 -3.18 -15.99
CA THR A 147 -1.55 -2.59 -15.52
C THR A 147 -1.74 -1.54 -14.41
N ALA A 148 -2.98 -1.24 -13.99
CA ALA A 148 -3.30 -0.21 -12.99
C ALA A 148 -2.49 -0.34 -11.69
N MET A 149 -2.21 -1.58 -11.24
CA MET A 149 -1.43 -1.81 -10.02
C MET A 149 0.04 -1.42 -10.17
N THR A 150 0.56 -1.23 -11.38
CA THR A 150 1.93 -0.72 -11.60
C THR A 150 2.11 0.75 -11.23
N LEU A 151 1.00 1.49 -11.03
CA LEU A 151 1.03 2.86 -10.49
C LEU A 151 1.51 2.90 -9.03
N VAL A 152 1.48 1.78 -8.34
CA VAL A 152 1.67 1.73 -6.89
C VAL A 152 3.03 1.11 -6.58
N ILE A 153 4.00 1.93 -6.24
CA ILE A 153 5.27 1.47 -5.66
C ILE A 153 5.08 1.34 -4.13
N PRO A 154 5.40 0.20 -3.50
CA PRO A 154 5.30 0.09 -2.04
C PRO A 154 6.10 1.17 -1.33
N ASN A 155 5.40 2.05 -0.62
CA ASN A 155 5.94 3.20 0.11
C ASN A 155 4.88 3.78 1.05
N THR A 156 5.24 4.83 1.79
CA THR A 156 4.33 5.65 2.59
C THR A 156 4.09 6.98 1.90
N TYR A 157 2.83 7.23 1.52
CA TYR A 157 2.41 8.46 0.85
C TYR A 157 1.59 9.32 1.80
N SER A 158 1.90 10.62 1.88
CA SER A 158 1.14 11.59 2.69
C SER A 158 0.13 12.34 1.83
N PHE A 159 -1.11 12.39 2.31
CA PHE A 159 -2.23 13.11 1.68
C PHE A 159 -3.06 13.82 2.77
N TYR A 160 -3.98 14.67 2.37
CA TYR A 160 -5.09 15.07 3.22
C TYR A 160 -6.24 14.07 3.11
N TRP A 161 -7.00 13.90 4.20
CA TRP A 161 -8.10 12.93 4.26
C TRP A 161 -9.14 13.09 3.14
N ASN A 162 -9.43 14.34 2.75
CA ASN A 162 -10.38 14.69 1.69
C ASN A 162 -9.74 14.86 0.31
N THR A 163 -8.53 14.36 0.09
CA THR A 163 -7.87 14.43 -1.22
C THR A 163 -8.73 13.72 -2.27
N PRO A 164 -9.10 14.38 -3.38
CA PRO A 164 -9.85 13.77 -4.47
C PRO A 164 -9.14 12.54 -5.03
N LEU A 165 -9.90 11.51 -5.39
CA LEU A 165 -9.36 10.23 -5.88
C LEU A 165 -8.38 10.41 -7.05
N HIS A 166 -8.74 11.24 -8.03
CA HIS A 166 -7.84 11.55 -9.15
C HIS A 166 -6.49 12.10 -8.68
N ASN A 167 -6.46 12.95 -7.64
CA ASN A 167 -5.22 13.51 -7.11
C ASN A 167 -4.39 12.48 -6.33
N ILE A 168 -5.04 11.50 -5.69
CA ILE A 168 -4.35 10.36 -5.09
C ILE A 168 -3.58 9.61 -6.20
N PHE A 169 -4.26 9.22 -7.28
CA PHE A 169 -3.62 8.51 -8.39
C PHE A 169 -2.59 9.37 -9.14
N LYS A 170 -2.82 10.67 -9.28
CA LYS A 170 -1.84 11.60 -9.85
C LYS A 170 -0.52 11.60 -9.07
N LYS A 171 -0.60 11.60 -7.72
CA LYS A 171 0.59 11.52 -6.88
C LYS A 171 1.25 10.15 -6.98
N LEU A 172 0.48 9.06 -6.96
CA LEU A 172 1.04 7.71 -7.14
C LEU A 172 1.77 7.57 -8.49
N ALA A 173 1.19 8.10 -9.57
CA ALA A 173 1.83 8.10 -10.89
C ALA A 173 3.13 8.92 -10.90
N ALA A 174 3.14 10.11 -10.28
CA ALA A 174 4.35 10.93 -10.19
C ALA A 174 5.46 10.24 -9.40
N GLU A 175 5.13 9.57 -8.31
CA GLU A 175 6.08 8.78 -7.51
C GLU A 175 6.59 7.54 -8.28
N LYS A 176 5.72 6.86 -9.04
CA LYS A 176 6.12 5.81 -9.98
C LYS A 176 7.12 6.34 -11.00
N ASP A 177 6.83 7.49 -11.62
CA ASP A 177 7.72 8.08 -12.63
C ASP A 177 9.06 8.47 -12.03
N ALA A 178 9.07 9.07 -10.84
CA ALA A 178 10.28 9.38 -10.10
C ALA A 178 11.09 8.10 -9.78
N PHE A 179 10.42 7.04 -9.31
CA PHE A 179 11.06 5.75 -9.02
C PHE A 179 11.77 5.17 -10.25
N TRP A 180 11.08 5.14 -11.40
CA TRP A 180 11.65 4.57 -12.63
C TRP A 180 12.74 5.45 -13.25
N ASN A 181 12.71 6.76 -13.04
CA ASN A 181 13.76 7.69 -13.52
C ASN A 181 15.04 7.66 -12.66
N ASN A 182 14.95 7.17 -11.43
CA ASN A 182 16.10 7.05 -10.53
C ASN A 182 16.85 5.73 -10.77
N ASP A 183 18.14 5.70 -10.41
CA ASP A 183 19.02 4.53 -10.41
C ASP A 183 19.13 3.81 -11.75
N ASN A 184 18.92 4.55 -12.85
CA ASN A 184 18.93 4.06 -14.23
C ASN A 184 17.98 2.87 -14.46
N ARG A 185 16.84 2.82 -13.73
CA ARG A 185 15.90 1.69 -13.81
C ARG A 185 15.25 1.54 -15.18
N LYS A 186 14.91 2.65 -15.85
CA LYS A 186 14.37 2.63 -17.22
C LYS A 186 15.38 2.07 -18.21
N GLU A 187 16.63 2.48 -18.12
CA GLU A 187 17.71 2.00 -18.99
C GLU A 187 18.00 0.52 -18.74
N LYS A 188 17.95 0.08 -17.47
CA LYS A 188 18.09 -1.34 -17.12
C LYS A 188 16.93 -2.17 -17.67
N ALA A 189 15.70 -1.70 -17.57
CA ALA A 189 14.53 -2.35 -18.15
C ALA A 189 14.67 -2.47 -19.68
N ALA A 190 15.03 -1.39 -20.34
CA ALA A 190 15.27 -1.37 -21.80
C ALA A 190 16.40 -2.34 -22.23
N LYS A 191 17.48 -2.46 -21.45
CA LYS A 191 18.56 -3.44 -21.68
C LYS A 191 18.08 -4.89 -21.56
N LEU A 192 17.08 -5.16 -20.73
CA LEU A 192 16.44 -6.47 -20.65
C LEU A 192 15.43 -6.71 -21.79
N GLY A 193 15.09 -5.68 -22.59
CA GLY A 193 14.09 -5.74 -23.66
C GLY A 193 12.64 -5.56 -23.17
N TYR A 194 12.44 -4.98 -21.98
CA TYR A 194 11.11 -4.83 -21.35
C TYR A 194 10.80 -3.38 -21.00
N THR A 195 9.49 -3.08 -20.94
CA THR A 195 9.02 -1.80 -20.37
C THR A 195 9.06 -1.85 -18.84
N PRO A 196 9.00 -0.70 -18.15
CA PRO A 196 8.85 -0.62 -16.70
C PRO A 196 7.69 -1.47 -16.16
N GLU A 197 6.53 -1.44 -16.80
CA GLU A 197 5.35 -2.21 -16.43
C GLU A 197 5.56 -3.72 -16.57
N GLN A 198 6.28 -4.15 -17.61
CA GLN A 198 6.63 -5.55 -17.83
C GLN A 198 7.62 -6.05 -16.77
N VAL A 199 8.64 -5.24 -16.43
CA VAL A 199 9.57 -5.56 -15.34
C VAL A 199 8.83 -5.62 -14.00
N TYR A 200 7.93 -4.69 -13.74
CA TYR A 200 7.10 -4.70 -12.54
C TYR A 200 6.24 -5.97 -12.48
N THR A 201 5.65 -6.38 -13.59
CA THR A 201 4.86 -7.61 -13.70
C THR A 201 5.72 -8.85 -13.40
N LEU A 202 6.90 -8.95 -13.98
CA LEU A 202 7.84 -10.04 -13.68
C LEU A 202 8.27 -10.02 -12.20
N ALA A 203 8.62 -8.84 -11.67
CA ALA A 203 8.99 -8.68 -10.27
C ALA A 203 7.86 -9.10 -9.31
N SER A 204 6.59 -8.90 -9.68
CA SER A 204 5.45 -9.34 -8.88
C SER A 204 5.36 -10.88 -8.78
N ILE A 205 5.80 -11.60 -9.80
CA ILE A 205 5.89 -13.06 -9.79
C ILE A 205 7.05 -13.49 -8.90
N VAL A 206 8.22 -12.90 -9.06
CA VAL A 206 9.42 -13.16 -8.23
C VAL A 206 9.14 -12.88 -6.74
N GLU A 207 8.38 -11.82 -6.43
CA GLU A 207 7.99 -11.46 -5.06
C GLU A 207 7.15 -12.54 -4.36
N GLU A 208 6.34 -13.28 -5.11
CA GLU A 208 5.49 -14.35 -4.58
C GLU A 208 6.19 -15.72 -4.58
N GLU A 209 7.34 -15.88 -5.26
CA GLU A 209 8.10 -17.14 -5.29
C GLU A 209 8.99 -17.32 -4.06
N THR A 210 9.64 -16.25 -3.61
CA THR A 210 10.59 -16.36 -2.50
C THR A 210 10.55 -15.14 -1.58
N ILE A 211 10.74 -15.41 -0.29
CA ILE A 211 10.96 -14.38 0.74
C ILE A 211 12.45 -14.08 0.93
N ARG A 212 13.34 -14.80 0.23
CA ARG A 212 14.80 -14.66 0.34
C ARG A 212 15.29 -13.61 -0.66
N ASP A 213 15.64 -12.42 -0.17
CA ASP A 213 16.04 -11.31 -1.01
C ASP A 213 17.28 -11.62 -1.87
N ASP A 214 18.21 -12.42 -1.34
CA ASP A 214 19.43 -12.86 -2.01
C ASP A 214 19.21 -13.87 -3.15
N GLU A 215 18.05 -14.54 -3.22
CA GLU A 215 17.67 -15.42 -4.32
C GLU A 215 16.84 -14.77 -5.41
N LYS A 216 16.24 -13.60 -5.14
CA LYS A 216 15.30 -12.95 -6.08
C LYS A 216 15.91 -12.72 -7.46
N GLY A 217 17.19 -12.37 -7.53
CA GLY A 217 17.91 -12.22 -8.80
C GLY A 217 18.01 -13.53 -9.59
N ASN A 218 18.31 -14.65 -8.94
CA ASN A 218 18.38 -15.96 -9.58
C ASN A 218 17.00 -16.43 -10.05
N ILE A 219 15.95 -16.24 -9.24
CA ILE A 219 14.56 -16.53 -9.65
C ILE A 219 14.18 -15.69 -10.87
N ALA A 220 14.48 -14.38 -10.86
CA ALA A 220 14.24 -13.50 -11.99
C ALA A 220 14.99 -13.98 -13.26
N SER A 221 16.24 -14.44 -13.09
CA SER A 221 17.05 -14.99 -14.19
C SER A 221 16.41 -16.23 -14.82
N VAL A 222 15.86 -17.16 -14.01
CA VAL A 222 15.11 -18.33 -14.52
C VAL A 222 13.96 -17.86 -15.44
N TYR A 223 13.13 -16.93 -14.97
CA TYR A 223 11.98 -16.47 -15.76
C TYR A 223 12.41 -15.67 -17.01
N LEU A 224 13.43 -14.82 -16.91
CA LEU A 224 13.97 -14.10 -18.06
C LEU A 224 14.53 -15.08 -19.12
N ASN A 225 15.20 -16.15 -18.71
CA ASN A 225 15.69 -17.17 -19.63
C ASN A 225 14.55 -17.94 -20.29
N ARG A 226 13.51 -18.34 -19.55
CA ARG A 226 12.31 -18.98 -20.10
C ARG A 226 11.61 -18.08 -21.13
N LEU A 227 11.39 -16.80 -20.78
CA LEU A 227 10.78 -15.81 -21.68
C LEU A 227 11.60 -15.65 -22.98
N ARG A 228 12.94 -15.60 -22.88
CA ARG A 228 13.84 -15.44 -24.02
C ARG A 228 13.76 -16.60 -25.01
N ILE A 229 13.50 -17.83 -24.56
CA ILE A 229 13.41 -19.03 -25.42
C ILE A 229 11.96 -19.42 -25.75
N GLY A 230 10.95 -18.61 -25.35
CA GLY A 230 9.54 -18.91 -25.60
C GLY A 230 9.00 -20.09 -24.79
N MET A 231 9.56 -20.35 -23.60
CA MET A 231 9.09 -21.38 -22.68
C MET A 231 8.04 -20.80 -21.74
N GLU A 232 7.05 -21.61 -21.34
CA GLU A 232 6.08 -21.22 -20.31
C GLU A 232 6.80 -20.88 -18.99
N MET A 233 6.35 -19.83 -18.33
CA MET A 233 6.94 -19.43 -17.05
C MET A 233 6.63 -20.46 -15.96
N GLY A 234 5.44 -21.07 -15.95
CA GLY A 234 5.05 -22.13 -15.01
C GLY A 234 5.15 -21.69 -13.56
N ALA A 235 4.69 -20.49 -13.24
CA ALA A 235 4.79 -19.90 -11.92
C ALA A 235 3.53 -20.17 -11.09
N ASP A 236 3.63 -20.94 -10.01
CA ASP A 236 2.52 -21.30 -9.11
C ASP A 236 1.74 -20.07 -8.58
N PRO A 237 2.37 -18.95 -8.21
CA PRO A 237 1.66 -17.76 -7.74
C PRO A 237 0.68 -17.19 -8.76
N THR A 238 0.93 -17.33 -10.04
CA THR A 238 0.02 -16.87 -11.09
C THR A 238 -1.28 -17.67 -11.14
N ILE A 239 -1.24 -18.94 -10.76
CA ILE A 239 -2.42 -19.79 -10.62
C ILE A 239 -3.27 -19.36 -9.42
N LYS A 240 -2.64 -19.08 -8.27
CA LYS A 240 -3.34 -18.55 -7.09
C LYS A 240 -4.06 -17.23 -7.42
N PHE A 241 -3.39 -16.36 -8.15
CA PHE A 241 -3.97 -15.09 -8.61
C PHE A 241 -5.12 -15.32 -9.60
N ALA A 242 -4.94 -16.20 -10.59
CA ALA A 242 -5.97 -16.53 -11.57
C ALA A 242 -7.25 -17.10 -10.94
N LEU A 243 -7.10 -17.91 -9.87
CA LEU A 243 -8.20 -18.44 -9.07
C LEU A 243 -8.75 -17.45 -8.06
N ASN A 244 -8.05 -16.33 -7.82
CA ASN A 244 -8.30 -15.41 -6.72
C ASN A 244 -8.36 -16.11 -5.34
N ASP A 245 -7.55 -17.15 -5.18
CA ASP A 245 -7.46 -17.94 -3.94
C ASP A 245 -6.02 -18.04 -3.47
N PHE A 246 -5.64 -17.16 -2.56
CA PHE A 246 -4.30 -17.07 -1.97
C PHE A 246 -4.13 -18.00 -0.75
N SER A 247 -5.16 -18.75 -0.36
CA SER A 247 -5.10 -19.72 0.72
C SER A 247 -4.51 -21.07 0.26
N ILE A 248 -4.45 -21.32 -1.03
CA ILE A 248 -3.90 -22.55 -1.62
C ILE A 248 -2.42 -22.68 -1.24
N LYS A 249 -2.11 -23.72 -0.45
CA LYS A 249 -0.73 -24.01 -0.03
C LYS A 249 0.09 -24.71 -1.11
N ARG A 250 -0.55 -25.60 -1.90
CA ARG A 250 0.09 -26.38 -2.96
C ARG A 250 -0.78 -26.39 -4.20
N ILE A 251 -0.22 -26.03 -5.35
CA ILE A 251 -0.88 -26.15 -6.63
C ILE A 251 -0.95 -27.65 -7.01
N LEU A 252 -2.15 -28.06 -7.42
CA LEU A 252 -2.44 -29.42 -7.88
C LEU A 252 -2.79 -29.35 -9.37
N GLU A 253 -2.70 -30.46 -10.08
CA GLU A 253 -2.99 -30.55 -11.52
C GLU A 253 -4.36 -29.94 -11.91
N LYS A 254 -5.41 -30.19 -11.09
CA LYS A 254 -6.74 -29.59 -11.29
C LYS A 254 -6.72 -28.05 -11.35
N HIS A 255 -5.80 -27.39 -10.64
CA HIS A 255 -5.68 -25.92 -10.60
C HIS A 255 -5.04 -25.37 -11.89
N LEU A 256 -4.16 -26.17 -12.54
CA LEU A 256 -3.48 -25.77 -13.78
C LEU A 256 -4.46 -25.64 -14.97
N ASN A 257 -5.69 -26.13 -14.81
CA ASN A 257 -6.72 -26.05 -15.84
C ASN A 257 -7.50 -24.73 -15.86
N VAL A 258 -7.22 -23.80 -14.94
CA VAL A 258 -7.89 -22.50 -14.90
C VAL A 258 -7.71 -21.75 -16.23
N GLN A 259 -8.84 -21.33 -16.82
CA GLN A 259 -8.86 -20.53 -18.03
C GLN A 259 -8.69 -19.05 -17.66
N SER A 260 -7.47 -18.58 -17.73
CA SER A 260 -7.12 -17.20 -17.39
C SER A 260 -5.88 -16.76 -18.17
N PRO A 261 -5.80 -15.51 -18.65
CA PRO A 261 -4.58 -14.97 -19.25
C PRO A 261 -3.41 -14.87 -18.26
N TYR A 262 -3.70 -15.00 -16.95
CA TYR A 262 -2.67 -15.08 -15.91
C TYR A 262 -2.13 -16.49 -15.69
N ASN A 263 -2.68 -17.53 -16.33
CA ASN A 263 -2.18 -18.88 -16.19
C ASN A 263 -0.90 -19.08 -17.01
N THR A 264 0.25 -18.93 -16.37
CA THR A 264 1.59 -19.04 -17.00
C THR A 264 2.04 -20.48 -17.28
N TYR A 265 1.21 -21.48 -16.99
CA TYR A 265 1.38 -22.87 -17.43
C TYR A 265 0.74 -23.15 -18.81
N ARG A 266 -0.09 -22.21 -19.31
CA ARG A 266 -0.82 -22.35 -20.57
C ARG A 266 -0.57 -21.22 -21.54
N ASN A 267 -0.12 -20.07 -21.05
CA ASN A 267 0.15 -18.90 -21.86
C ASN A 267 1.64 -18.58 -21.80
N ILE A 268 2.26 -18.56 -22.97
CA ILE A 268 3.65 -18.17 -23.15
C ILE A 268 3.77 -16.65 -22.96
N GLY A 269 4.85 -16.20 -22.34
CA GLY A 269 5.11 -14.79 -22.12
C GLY A 269 4.68 -14.30 -20.73
N LEU A 270 4.73 -12.98 -20.53
CA LEU A 270 4.28 -12.33 -19.31
C LEU A 270 2.76 -12.29 -19.27
N PRO A 271 2.15 -12.43 -18.06
CA PRO A 271 0.72 -12.16 -17.90
C PRO A 271 0.40 -10.68 -18.21
N PRO A 272 -0.89 -10.33 -18.40
CA PRO A 272 -1.30 -8.97 -18.81
C PRO A 272 -0.95 -7.86 -17.79
N GLY A 273 -0.67 -8.22 -16.56
CA GLY A 273 -0.33 -7.29 -15.50
C GLY A 273 0.19 -7.99 -14.25
N PRO A 274 0.57 -7.22 -13.21
CA PRO A 274 1.16 -7.77 -12.00
C PRO A 274 0.16 -8.55 -11.15
N ILE A 275 0.66 -9.53 -10.39
CA ILE A 275 -0.11 -10.35 -9.44
C ILE A 275 -0.01 -9.87 -7.98
N CYS A 276 0.85 -8.90 -7.72
CA CYS A 276 0.94 -8.15 -6.47
C CYS A 276 1.73 -6.87 -6.69
N THR A 277 1.82 -6.00 -5.67
CA THR A 277 2.78 -4.91 -5.63
C THR A 277 4.13 -5.44 -5.12
N PRO A 278 5.16 -5.61 -5.97
CA PRO A 278 6.46 -6.10 -5.54
C PRO A 278 7.22 -5.04 -4.74
N SER A 279 8.04 -5.47 -3.79
CA SER A 279 8.94 -4.59 -3.06
C SER A 279 9.99 -3.96 -4.00
N ILE A 280 10.53 -2.80 -3.61
CA ILE A 280 11.61 -2.14 -4.35
C ILE A 280 12.82 -3.08 -4.50
N VAL A 281 13.13 -3.85 -3.45
CA VAL A 281 14.20 -4.85 -3.47
C VAL A 281 13.98 -5.87 -4.58
N THR A 282 12.77 -6.35 -4.77
CA THR A 282 12.44 -7.33 -5.82
C THR A 282 12.49 -6.71 -7.21
N ILE A 283 12.01 -5.48 -7.39
CA ILE A 283 12.12 -4.78 -8.67
C ILE A 283 13.60 -4.61 -9.04
N ASP A 284 14.43 -4.14 -8.11
CA ASP A 284 15.85 -3.93 -8.33
C ASP A 284 16.60 -5.26 -8.54
N ALA A 285 16.26 -6.33 -7.85
CA ALA A 285 16.80 -7.66 -8.07
C ALA A 285 16.44 -8.19 -9.46
N THR A 286 15.22 -7.93 -9.94
CA THR A 286 14.78 -8.30 -11.29
C THR A 286 15.54 -7.52 -12.37
N LEU A 287 15.72 -6.20 -12.19
CA LEU A 287 16.48 -5.34 -13.10
C LEU A 287 17.97 -5.69 -13.18
N ASN A 288 18.53 -6.22 -12.08
CA ASN A 288 19.94 -6.59 -11.98
C ASN A 288 20.12 -8.12 -11.94
N ALA A 289 19.15 -8.87 -12.47
CA ALA A 289 19.22 -10.32 -12.51
C ALA A 289 20.54 -10.81 -13.13
N PRO A 290 21.25 -11.78 -12.49
CA PRO A 290 22.49 -12.28 -13.02
C PRO A 290 22.26 -13.01 -14.35
N LYS A 291 23.24 -12.93 -15.24
CA LYS A 291 23.22 -13.71 -16.50
C LYS A 291 23.58 -15.15 -16.17
N THR A 292 22.60 -16.03 -16.18
CA THR A 292 22.75 -17.46 -15.96
C THR A 292 22.17 -18.25 -17.12
N ASP A 293 22.31 -19.56 -17.08
CA ASP A 293 21.65 -20.52 -17.96
C ASP A 293 20.49 -21.27 -17.27
N TYR A 294 20.11 -20.84 -16.06
CA TYR A 294 19.06 -21.50 -15.29
C TYR A 294 17.70 -21.42 -15.98
N LEU A 295 17.06 -22.57 -16.11
CA LEU A 295 15.69 -22.70 -16.63
C LEU A 295 14.72 -23.29 -15.59
N PHE A 296 15.24 -23.85 -14.49
CA PHE A 296 14.46 -24.52 -13.47
C PHE A 296 14.91 -24.09 -12.07
N CYS A 297 13.98 -24.05 -11.12
CA CYS A 297 14.27 -23.96 -9.69
C CYS A 297 13.42 -24.98 -8.95
N CYS A 298 13.93 -25.44 -7.80
CA CYS A 298 13.27 -26.39 -6.92
C CYS A 298 13.65 -26.06 -5.47
N ALA A 299 12.71 -26.09 -4.55
CA ALA A 299 13.00 -25.88 -3.14
C ALA A 299 14.05 -26.90 -2.65
N LYS A 300 14.99 -26.46 -1.81
CA LYS A 300 16.02 -27.33 -1.22
C LYS A 300 15.40 -28.33 -0.25
N ALA A 301 15.95 -29.53 -0.24
CA ALA A 301 15.51 -30.63 0.62
C ALA A 301 15.76 -30.38 2.12
N ASP A 302 16.61 -29.41 2.47
CA ASP A 302 16.90 -29.02 3.87
C ASP A 302 15.81 -28.11 4.49
N PHE A 303 14.76 -27.75 3.70
CA PHE A 303 13.67 -26.84 4.09
C PHE A 303 14.13 -25.47 4.60
N SER A 304 15.33 -25.03 4.20
CA SER A 304 15.87 -23.71 4.53
C SER A 304 15.07 -22.54 3.94
N GLY A 305 14.14 -22.83 3.01
CA GLY A 305 13.39 -21.86 2.24
C GLY A 305 14.19 -21.31 1.06
N TYR A 306 15.33 -21.90 0.72
CA TYR A 306 16.13 -21.64 -0.46
C TYR A 306 15.83 -22.62 -1.59
N HIS A 307 16.30 -22.30 -2.80
CA HIS A 307 16.13 -23.11 -4.00
C HIS A 307 17.44 -23.64 -4.55
N ASN A 308 17.37 -24.78 -5.20
CA ASN A 308 18.37 -25.27 -6.14
C ASN A 308 18.00 -24.78 -7.54
N PHE A 309 18.97 -24.31 -8.30
CA PHE A 309 18.81 -23.82 -9.68
C PHE A 309 19.45 -24.79 -10.65
N ALA A 310 18.79 -25.03 -11.80
CA ALA A 310 19.26 -25.96 -12.81
C ALA A 310 19.10 -25.39 -14.22
N ALA A 311 20.09 -25.63 -15.08
CA ALA A 311 20.04 -25.31 -16.49
C ALA A 311 19.29 -26.36 -17.30
N THR A 312 19.28 -27.62 -16.83
CA THR A 312 18.69 -28.76 -17.56
C THR A 312 17.58 -29.42 -16.75
N TYR A 313 16.62 -30.01 -17.45
CA TYR A 313 15.54 -30.77 -16.81
C TYR A 313 16.06 -31.97 -16.02
N ALA A 314 17.11 -32.63 -16.51
CA ALA A 314 17.74 -33.77 -15.82
C ALA A 314 18.32 -33.37 -14.44
N GLN A 315 18.95 -32.20 -14.36
CA GLN A 315 19.41 -31.65 -13.07
C GLN A 315 18.24 -31.29 -12.14
N HIS A 316 17.21 -30.69 -12.69
CA HIS A 316 16.01 -30.35 -11.92
C HIS A 316 15.34 -31.60 -11.33
N LEU A 317 15.23 -32.69 -12.10
CA LEU A 317 14.66 -33.94 -11.61
C LEU A 317 15.42 -34.52 -10.41
N LYS A 318 16.76 -34.40 -10.39
CA LYS A 318 17.57 -34.83 -9.23
C LYS A 318 17.18 -34.04 -7.97
N PHE A 319 17.12 -32.72 -8.07
CA PHE A 319 16.73 -31.87 -6.94
C PHE A 319 15.28 -32.11 -6.49
N ALA A 320 14.38 -32.35 -7.43
CA ALA A 320 12.99 -32.68 -7.13
C ALA A 320 12.84 -34.02 -6.40
N ASP A 321 13.65 -35.04 -6.82
CA ASP A 321 13.68 -36.34 -6.18
C ASP A 321 14.25 -36.27 -4.76
N GLU A 322 15.38 -35.58 -4.55
CA GLU A 322 15.96 -35.32 -3.22
C GLU A 322 14.93 -34.67 -2.28
N TYR A 323 14.23 -33.64 -2.76
CA TYR A 323 13.18 -32.94 -2.01
C TYR A 323 12.01 -33.87 -1.66
N GLN A 324 11.55 -34.69 -2.60
CA GLN A 324 10.44 -35.63 -2.37
C GLN A 324 10.84 -36.77 -1.40
N GLN A 325 12.06 -37.26 -1.48
CA GLN A 325 12.57 -38.26 -0.55
C GLN A 325 12.60 -37.74 0.90
N GLU A 326 13.05 -36.49 1.09
CA GLU A 326 13.10 -35.89 2.42
C GLU A 326 11.68 -35.57 2.96
N LEU A 327 10.75 -35.15 2.13
CA LEU A 327 9.33 -35.03 2.51
C LEU A 327 8.76 -36.37 2.99
N ASN A 328 9.04 -37.45 2.26
CA ASN A 328 8.55 -38.78 2.60
C ASN A 328 9.19 -39.27 3.93
N ARG A 329 10.49 -38.97 4.17
CA ARG A 329 11.18 -39.27 5.42
C ARG A 329 10.52 -38.60 6.62
N ILE A 330 10.23 -37.28 6.49
CA ILE A 330 9.56 -36.49 7.54
C ILE A 330 8.16 -37.01 7.81
N ALA A 331 7.39 -37.31 6.75
CA ALA A 331 6.03 -37.83 6.88
C ALA A 331 6.01 -39.16 7.65
N LYS A 332 6.94 -40.08 7.33
CA LYS A 332 7.10 -41.36 8.03
C LYS A 332 7.45 -41.16 9.51
N ALA A 333 8.40 -40.26 9.80
CA ALA A 333 8.80 -39.96 11.18
C ALA A 333 7.64 -39.39 12.01
N LYS A 334 6.84 -38.48 11.44
CA LYS A 334 5.63 -37.94 12.10
C LYS A 334 4.57 -39.00 12.34
N ALA A 335 4.34 -39.90 11.40
CA ALA A 335 3.39 -41.01 11.57
C ALA A 335 3.83 -41.97 12.70
N GLN A 336 5.12 -42.26 12.79
CA GLN A 336 5.67 -43.12 13.85
C GLN A 336 5.61 -42.46 15.25
N SER A 337 5.79 -41.11 15.31
CA SER A 337 5.69 -40.39 16.59
C SER A 337 4.22 -40.22 17.06
N ALA A 338 3.27 -40.22 16.14
CA ALA A 338 1.85 -40.13 16.47
C ALA A 338 1.22 -41.48 16.85
N ALA A 339 1.91 -42.58 16.57
CA ALA A 339 1.49 -43.96 16.91
C ALA A 339 2.06 -44.44 18.26
N LYS A 340 2.90 -43.66 18.92
CA LYS A 340 3.41 -43.86 20.29
C LYS A 340 2.63 -42.98 21.27
#